data_b87799ca9cb3555e2a40279f3f5d71ac
#
_entry.id   b87799ca9cb3555e2a40279f3f5d71ac
#
_cell.length_a   1.000
_cell.length_b   1.000
_cell.length_c   1.000
_cell.angle_alpha   90.00
_cell.angle_beta   90.00
_cell.angle_gamma   90.00
#
_symmetry.space_group_name_H-M   'P 1'
#
loop_
_entity.id
_entity.type
_entity.pdbx_description
1 polymer ?
#
loop_
_entity_poly.entity_id
_entity_poly.type
_entity_poly.pdbx_seq_one_letter_code
_entity_poly.pdbx_strand_id
1 'polypeptide(L)'
;MRRKVKNRNIVSPDFMYNSEKLEKFINYIMWSGKKETARKVMYMAFDVIKEKTGNPNPLEIFDLAMKNAGPLTEVRSKRIGGANYQVPREVRADRRLALAMRWIRDAARKGKGRPMHLKLADELILASKNEGAAIKKKEDTHKMADANKAFAHFAW
;
A
#
# COMPACT_ATOMS: atom_id res chain seq x y z
N MET A 1 13.06 -6.51 -27.59
CA MET A 1 11.68 -6.51 -27.04
C MET A 1 11.63 -7.43 -25.82
N ARG A 2 11.08 -6.97 -24.69
CA ARG A 2 10.84 -7.84 -23.53
C ARG A 2 9.71 -8.82 -23.84
N ARG A 3 9.98 -10.13 -23.72
CA ARG A 3 8.93 -11.15 -23.84
C ARG A 3 7.87 -10.93 -22.75
N LYS A 4 6.59 -11.12 -23.09
CA LYS A 4 5.51 -11.14 -22.09
C LYS A 4 5.77 -12.27 -21.08
N VAL A 5 5.70 -11.95 -19.79
CA VAL A 5 5.85 -12.96 -18.73
C VAL A 5 4.65 -13.93 -18.82
N LYS A 6 4.91 -15.17 -19.20
CA LYS A 6 3.87 -16.20 -19.35
C LYS A 6 3.44 -16.76 -17.98
N ASN A 7 4.39 -16.91 -17.06
CA ASN A 7 4.15 -17.45 -15.71
C ASN A 7 4.28 -16.33 -14.68
N ARG A 8 3.16 -15.80 -14.22
CA ARG A 8 3.13 -14.91 -13.05
C ARG A 8 2.87 -15.78 -11.83
N ASN A 9 3.62 -15.55 -10.75
CA ASN A 9 3.29 -16.17 -9.47
C ASN A 9 1.90 -15.67 -9.02
N ILE A 10 0.93 -16.58 -9.02
CA ILE A 10 -0.41 -16.35 -8.49
C ILE A 10 -0.31 -16.58 -6.99
N VAL A 11 -0.70 -15.58 -6.21
CA VAL A 11 -0.73 -15.68 -4.76
C VAL A 11 -2.00 -16.44 -4.36
N SER A 12 -1.85 -17.56 -3.64
CA SER A 12 -3.00 -18.27 -3.07
C SER A 12 -3.66 -17.42 -1.97
N PRO A 13 -4.96 -17.55 -1.74
CA PRO A 13 -5.63 -16.86 -0.64
C PRO A 13 -5.04 -17.22 0.73
N ASP A 14 -5.13 -16.30 1.69
CA ASP A 14 -4.73 -16.54 3.07
C ASP A 14 -5.62 -17.61 3.73
N PHE A 15 -5.02 -18.44 4.55
CA PHE A 15 -5.69 -19.59 5.16
C PHE A 15 -6.82 -19.23 6.13
N MET A 16 -6.68 -18.16 6.93
CA MET A 16 -7.68 -17.78 7.94
C MET A 16 -8.80 -16.91 7.39
N TYR A 17 -8.46 -15.97 6.51
CA TYR A 17 -9.40 -14.95 6.01
C TYR A 17 -9.76 -15.14 4.54
N ASN A 18 -9.23 -16.16 3.87
CA ASN A 18 -9.48 -16.48 2.46
C ASN A 18 -9.33 -15.27 1.51
N SER A 19 -8.36 -14.39 1.77
CA SER A 19 -8.13 -13.16 1.04
C SER A 19 -6.78 -13.14 0.33
N GLU A 20 -6.78 -13.05 -1.01
CA GLU A 20 -5.57 -12.90 -1.83
C GLU A 20 -4.84 -11.58 -1.54
N LYS A 21 -5.60 -10.50 -1.26
CA LYS A 21 -5.02 -9.19 -0.93
C LYS A 21 -4.24 -9.25 0.37
N LEU A 22 -4.79 -9.95 1.37
CA LEU A 22 -4.13 -10.14 2.66
C LEU A 22 -2.84 -10.92 2.51
N GLU A 23 -2.87 -12.05 1.80
CA GLU A 23 -1.68 -12.86 1.56
C GLU A 23 -0.61 -12.09 0.78
N LYS A 24 -1.02 -11.28 -0.19
CA LYS A 24 -0.12 -10.37 -0.91
C LYS A 24 0.50 -9.33 0.03
N PHE A 25 -0.27 -8.80 0.98
CA PHE A 25 0.23 -7.85 1.97
C PHE A 25 1.20 -8.50 2.96
N ILE A 26 0.96 -9.74 3.39
CA ILE A 26 1.91 -10.53 4.19
C ILE A 26 3.26 -10.65 3.48
N ASN A 27 3.25 -10.89 2.15
CA ASN A 27 4.48 -10.92 1.36
C ASN A 27 5.20 -9.56 1.33
N TYR A 28 4.48 -8.41 1.40
CA TYR A 28 5.09 -7.09 1.52
C TYR A 28 5.68 -6.82 2.92
N ILE A 29 5.08 -7.36 3.97
CA ILE A 29 5.59 -7.26 5.35
C ILE A 29 6.83 -8.14 5.56
N MET A 30 6.88 -9.27 4.87
CA MET A 30 7.94 -10.26 4.99
C MET A 30 9.34 -9.65 4.86
N TRP A 31 10.27 -10.15 5.67
CA TRP A 31 11.68 -9.81 5.62
C TRP A 31 12.52 -11.09 5.51
N SER A 32 13.52 -11.10 4.64
CA SER A 32 14.45 -12.23 4.46
C SER A 32 13.77 -13.60 4.26
N GLY A 33 12.61 -13.64 3.59
CA GLY A 33 11.88 -14.89 3.33
C GLY A 33 11.11 -15.47 4.53
N LYS A 34 11.11 -14.80 5.70
CA LYS A 34 10.45 -15.28 6.92
C LYS A 34 8.93 -15.06 6.86
N LYS A 35 8.24 -15.85 6.03
CA LYS A 35 6.80 -15.67 5.75
C LYS A 35 5.92 -15.96 6.96
N GLU A 36 6.21 -17.04 7.69
CA GLU A 36 5.44 -17.43 8.88
C GLU A 36 5.50 -16.35 9.99
N THR A 37 6.65 -15.72 10.16
CA THR A 37 6.78 -14.59 11.10
C THR A 37 5.94 -13.40 10.66
N ALA A 38 5.94 -13.09 9.37
CA ALA A 38 5.12 -11.99 8.82
C ALA A 38 3.61 -12.27 8.97
N ARG A 39 3.19 -13.52 8.77
CA ARG A 39 1.82 -13.98 8.97
C ARG A 39 1.38 -13.83 10.42
N LYS A 40 2.20 -14.28 11.38
CA LYS A 40 1.94 -14.09 12.81
C LYS A 40 1.79 -12.62 13.18
N VAL A 41 2.69 -11.76 12.69
CA VAL A 41 2.61 -10.30 12.92
C VAL A 41 1.29 -9.73 12.40
N MET A 42 0.83 -10.18 11.24
CA MET A 42 -0.42 -9.71 10.65
C MET A 42 -1.65 -10.15 11.44
N TYR A 43 -1.68 -11.41 11.89
CA TYR A 43 -2.80 -11.93 12.71
C TYR A 43 -2.85 -11.23 14.07
N MET A 44 -1.71 -11.08 14.75
CA MET A 44 -1.64 -10.28 15.99
C MET A 44 -2.08 -8.83 15.78
N ALA A 45 -1.78 -8.22 14.62
CA ALA A 45 -2.27 -6.89 14.30
C ALA A 45 -3.80 -6.87 14.14
N PHE A 46 -4.38 -7.90 13.55
CA PHE A 46 -5.84 -8.04 13.41
C PHE A 46 -6.53 -8.24 14.76
N ASP A 47 -5.94 -8.98 15.68
CA ASP A 47 -6.47 -9.12 17.04
C ASP A 47 -6.49 -7.78 17.76
N VAL A 48 -5.41 -6.99 17.67
CA VAL A 48 -5.36 -5.62 18.22
C VAL A 48 -6.40 -4.70 17.56
N ILE A 49 -6.66 -4.85 16.26
CA ILE A 49 -7.69 -4.08 15.56
C ILE A 49 -9.07 -4.44 16.13
N LYS A 50 -9.39 -5.72 16.32
CA LYS A 50 -10.65 -6.16 16.93
C LYS A 50 -10.85 -5.55 18.31
N GLU A 51 -9.81 -5.61 19.16
CA GLU A 51 -9.85 -5.05 20.51
C GLU A 51 -10.11 -3.53 20.51
N LYS A 52 -9.40 -2.79 19.64
CA LYS A 52 -9.48 -1.32 19.61
C LYS A 52 -10.73 -0.78 18.94
N THR A 53 -11.27 -1.48 17.95
CA THR A 53 -12.40 -0.98 17.13
C THR A 53 -13.71 -1.64 17.50
N GLY A 54 -13.70 -2.75 18.24
CA GLY A 54 -14.87 -3.55 18.53
C GLY A 54 -15.48 -4.24 17.30
N ASN A 55 -14.85 -4.13 16.13
CA ASN A 55 -15.36 -4.76 14.92
C ASN A 55 -14.87 -6.23 14.86
N PRO A 56 -15.76 -7.22 14.78
CA PRO A 56 -15.39 -8.63 14.70
C PRO A 56 -14.65 -8.97 13.39
N ASN A 57 -14.86 -8.17 12.34
CA ASN A 57 -14.25 -8.39 11.02
C ASN A 57 -13.13 -7.38 10.71
N PRO A 58 -11.86 -7.66 11.09
CA PRO A 58 -10.74 -6.75 10.83
C PRO A 58 -10.38 -6.63 9.34
N LEU A 59 -10.85 -7.56 8.50
CA LEU A 59 -10.61 -7.53 7.06
C LEU A 59 -11.29 -6.32 6.38
N GLU A 60 -12.44 -5.89 6.88
CA GLU A 60 -13.14 -4.70 6.39
C GLU A 60 -12.30 -3.43 6.61
N ILE A 61 -11.72 -3.29 7.80
CA ILE A 61 -10.84 -2.17 8.15
C ILE A 61 -9.59 -2.19 7.26
N PHE A 62 -9.03 -3.37 7.03
CA PHE A 62 -7.91 -3.57 6.11
C PHE A 62 -8.27 -3.15 4.68
N ASP A 63 -9.39 -3.63 4.13
CA ASP A 63 -9.80 -3.29 2.76
C ASP A 63 -10.09 -1.79 2.62
N LEU A 64 -10.71 -1.18 3.62
CA LEU A 64 -10.95 0.27 3.66
C LEU A 64 -9.63 1.06 3.72
N ALA A 65 -8.68 0.64 4.55
CA ALA A 65 -7.36 1.24 4.62
C ALA A 65 -6.62 1.17 3.28
N MET A 66 -6.66 0.01 2.60
CA MET A 66 -6.06 -0.16 1.27
C MET A 66 -6.72 0.74 0.21
N LYS A 67 -8.05 0.87 0.25
CA LYS A 67 -8.80 1.75 -0.64
C LYS A 67 -8.42 3.21 -0.43
N ASN A 68 -8.34 3.64 0.83
CA ASN A 68 -8.04 5.02 1.21
C ASN A 68 -6.59 5.41 0.91
N ALA A 69 -5.62 4.54 1.19
CA ALA A 69 -4.20 4.80 0.97
C ALA A 69 -3.78 4.77 -0.51
N GLY A 70 -4.60 4.18 -1.38
CA GLY A 70 -4.26 4.05 -2.80
C GLY A 70 -4.39 5.36 -3.58
N PRO A 71 -3.31 5.86 -4.24
CA PRO A 71 -3.37 7.09 -5.02
C PRO A 71 -4.12 6.89 -6.34
N LEU A 72 -4.77 7.96 -6.83
CA LEU A 72 -5.40 7.99 -8.16
C LEU A 72 -4.40 8.40 -9.24
N THR A 73 -3.49 9.33 -8.89
CA THR A 73 -2.48 9.89 -9.79
C THR A 73 -1.09 9.74 -9.20
N GLU A 74 -0.10 9.55 -10.05
CA GLU A 74 1.33 9.58 -9.70
C GLU A 74 2.11 10.41 -10.70
N VAL A 75 3.27 10.89 -10.32
CA VAL A 75 4.19 11.60 -11.20
C VAL A 75 5.25 10.64 -11.70
N ARG A 76 5.57 10.71 -13.00
CA ARG A 76 6.60 9.92 -13.61
C ARG A 76 7.55 10.81 -14.41
N SER A 77 8.85 10.66 -14.16
CA SER A 77 9.85 11.36 -14.94
C SER A 77 9.89 10.84 -16.38
N LYS A 78 9.85 11.76 -17.35
CA LYS A 78 9.99 11.49 -18.78
C LYS A 78 11.01 12.44 -19.40
N ARG A 79 11.97 11.91 -20.12
CA ARG A 79 12.97 12.71 -20.82
C ARG A 79 12.46 13.12 -22.20
N ILE A 80 12.40 14.43 -22.45
CA ILE A 80 11.93 15.01 -23.71
C ILE A 80 12.92 16.12 -24.10
N GLY A 81 13.47 16.04 -25.30
CA GLY A 81 14.40 17.06 -25.81
C GLY A 81 15.63 17.33 -24.92
N GLY A 82 16.08 16.32 -24.16
CA GLY A 82 17.23 16.46 -23.25
C GLY A 82 16.86 16.88 -21.81
N ALA A 83 15.68 17.42 -21.57
CA ALA A 83 15.19 17.78 -20.23
C ALA A 83 14.32 16.68 -19.61
N ASN A 84 14.32 16.59 -18.27
CA ASN A 84 13.48 15.65 -17.52
C ASN A 84 12.23 16.36 -17.00
N TYR A 85 11.07 15.95 -17.50
CA TYR A 85 9.78 16.47 -17.06
C TYR A 85 9.11 15.49 -16.12
N GLN A 86 8.45 16.00 -15.08
CA GLN A 86 7.64 15.23 -14.15
C GLN A 86 6.20 15.20 -14.69
N VAL A 87 5.84 14.08 -15.32
CA VAL A 87 4.55 13.93 -16.02
C VAL A 87 3.54 13.23 -15.11
N PRO A 88 2.42 13.86 -14.75
CA PRO A 88 1.35 13.22 -14.01
C PRO A 88 0.62 12.21 -14.88
N ARG A 89 0.24 11.08 -14.30
CA ARG A 89 -0.52 10.02 -14.98
C ARG A 89 -1.41 9.27 -14.00
N GLU A 90 -2.48 8.71 -14.51
CA GLU A 90 -3.37 7.85 -13.73
C GLU A 90 -2.68 6.53 -13.32
N VAL A 91 -3.01 6.08 -12.14
CA VAL A 91 -2.45 4.85 -11.56
C VAL A 91 -3.40 3.67 -11.80
N ARG A 92 -2.92 2.63 -12.49
CA ARG A 92 -3.69 1.40 -12.71
C ARG A 92 -4.03 0.72 -11.37
N ALA A 93 -5.15 0.00 -11.31
CA ALA A 93 -5.67 -0.64 -10.10
C ALA A 93 -4.63 -1.51 -9.36
N ASP A 94 -3.89 -2.36 -10.09
CA ASP A 94 -2.86 -3.22 -9.50
C ASP A 94 -1.73 -2.41 -8.85
N ARG A 95 -1.30 -1.33 -9.51
CA ARG A 95 -0.24 -0.47 -9.01
C ARG A 95 -0.74 0.37 -7.82
N ARG A 96 -1.98 0.83 -7.87
CA ARG A 96 -2.63 1.55 -6.77
C ARG A 96 -2.62 0.71 -5.50
N LEU A 97 -3.02 -0.55 -5.60
CA LEU A 97 -2.99 -1.48 -4.48
C LEU A 97 -1.54 -1.73 -3.98
N ALA A 98 -0.60 -1.93 -4.89
CA ALA A 98 0.80 -2.14 -4.55
C ALA A 98 1.43 -0.92 -3.84
N LEU A 99 1.07 0.31 -4.24
CA LEU A 99 1.51 1.53 -3.59
C LEU A 99 0.91 1.67 -2.19
N ALA A 100 -0.39 1.43 -2.04
CA ALA A 100 -1.07 1.43 -0.74
C ALA A 100 -0.40 0.47 0.25
N MET A 101 -0.16 -0.77 -0.16
CA MET A 101 0.51 -1.79 0.65
C MET A 101 1.92 -1.34 1.10
N ARG A 102 2.70 -0.79 0.17
CA ARG A 102 4.05 -0.29 0.49
C ARG A 102 4.02 0.87 1.47
N TRP A 103 3.15 1.85 1.26
CA TRP A 103 3.10 3.05 2.10
C TRP A 103 2.64 2.73 3.52
N ILE A 104 1.63 1.87 3.70
CA ILE A 104 1.20 1.40 5.02
C ILE A 104 2.32 0.62 5.71
N ARG A 105 2.98 -0.32 5.00
CA ARG A 105 4.14 -1.05 5.55
C ARG A 105 5.26 -0.11 5.97
N ASP A 106 5.61 0.85 5.12
CA ASP A 106 6.73 1.76 5.37
C ASP A 106 6.41 2.75 6.49
N ALA A 107 5.15 3.20 6.60
CA ALA A 107 4.66 4.00 7.72
C ALA A 107 4.79 3.23 9.04
N ALA A 108 4.32 1.99 9.10
CA ALA A 108 4.46 1.14 10.27
C ALA A 108 5.92 0.87 10.64
N ARG A 109 6.82 0.69 9.68
CA ARG A 109 8.25 0.47 9.91
C ARG A 109 8.99 1.69 10.46
N LYS A 110 8.57 2.91 10.09
CA LYS A 110 9.20 4.15 10.59
C LYS A 110 8.99 4.37 12.08
N GLY A 111 7.92 3.88 12.66
CA GLY A 111 7.65 3.98 14.10
C GLY A 111 8.74 3.28 14.92
N LYS A 112 9.22 3.90 15.99
CA LYS A 112 10.23 3.35 16.92
C LYS A 112 9.59 2.89 18.22
N GLY A 113 10.29 2.07 18.99
CA GLY A 113 9.99 1.75 20.40
C GLY A 113 8.81 0.80 20.65
N ARG A 114 8.09 0.31 19.60
CA ARG A 114 6.92 -0.58 19.77
C ARG A 114 7.00 -1.78 18.83
N PRO A 115 6.43 -2.94 19.19
CA PRO A 115 6.35 -4.12 18.32
C PRO A 115 5.66 -3.82 17.00
N MET A 116 6.04 -4.54 15.93
CA MET A 116 5.53 -4.27 14.57
C MET A 116 4.02 -4.46 14.45
N HIS A 117 3.43 -5.46 15.10
CA HIS A 117 1.99 -5.71 15.04
C HIS A 117 1.16 -4.54 15.60
N LEU A 118 1.62 -3.91 16.70
CA LEU A 118 0.94 -2.74 17.26
C LEU A 118 1.00 -1.53 16.32
N LYS A 119 2.18 -1.25 15.76
CA LYS A 119 2.38 -0.15 14.81
C LYS A 119 1.56 -0.35 13.53
N LEU A 120 1.49 -1.58 13.06
CA LEU A 120 0.72 -1.93 11.87
C LEU A 120 -0.78 -1.79 12.12
N ALA A 121 -1.28 -2.23 13.29
CA ALA A 121 -2.68 -2.07 13.67
C ALA A 121 -3.06 -0.58 13.77
N ASP A 122 -2.23 0.22 14.43
CA ASP A 122 -2.46 1.67 14.55
C ASP A 122 -2.53 2.35 13.17
N GLU A 123 -1.58 2.06 12.28
CA GLU A 123 -1.57 2.66 10.93
C GLU A 123 -2.76 2.21 10.08
N LEU A 124 -3.19 0.94 10.18
CA LEU A 124 -4.38 0.43 9.48
C LEU A 124 -5.66 1.12 9.98
N ILE A 125 -5.80 1.32 11.29
CA ILE A 125 -6.94 2.03 11.87
C ILE A 125 -6.95 3.50 11.42
N LEU A 126 -5.81 4.19 11.47
CA LEU A 126 -5.69 5.57 11.00
C LEU A 126 -6.00 5.69 9.50
N ALA A 127 -5.41 4.80 8.69
CA ALA A 127 -5.65 4.80 7.25
C ALA A 127 -7.13 4.52 6.89
N SER A 128 -7.83 3.69 7.67
CA SER A 128 -9.27 3.48 7.48
C SER A 128 -10.09 4.76 7.70
N LYS A 129 -9.62 5.64 8.60
CA LYS A 129 -10.22 6.95 8.90
C LYS A 129 -9.73 8.09 8.00
N ASN A 130 -8.95 7.78 6.96
CA ASN A 130 -8.24 8.75 6.11
C ASN A 130 -7.20 9.61 6.84
N GLU A 131 -6.54 9.05 7.83
CA GLU A 131 -5.48 9.67 8.62
C GLU A 131 -4.20 8.83 8.55
N GLY A 132 -3.09 9.34 9.15
CA GLY A 132 -1.85 8.59 9.26
C GLY A 132 -0.81 8.92 8.18
N ALA A 133 0.37 8.33 8.34
CA ALA A 133 1.53 8.63 7.50
C ALA A 133 1.38 8.10 6.06
N ALA A 134 0.66 7.01 5.87
CA ALA A 134 0.37 6.46 4.54
C ALA A 134 -0.56 7.38 3.74
N ILE A 135 -1.59 7.94 4.38
CA ILE A 135 -2.51 8.90 3.76
C ILE A 135 -1.78 10.20 3.42
N LYS A 136 -0.97 10.71 4.35
CA LYS A 136 -0.13 11.90 4.07
C LYS A 136 0.75 11.68 2.82
N LYS A 137 1.33 10.50 2.66
CA LYS A 137 2.12 10.15 1.47
C LYS A 137 1.29 10.16 0.18
N LYS A 138 0.03 9.72 0.25
CA LYS A 138 -0.92 9.81 -0.87
C LYS A 138 -1.19 11.26 -1.24
N GLU A 139 -1.51 12.09 -0.23
CA GLU A 139 -1.78 13.53 -0.45
C GLU A 139 -0.58 14.26 -1.05
N ASP A 140 0.63 14.00 -0.53
CA ASP A 140 1.86 14.56 -1.08
C ASP A 140 2.06 14.17 -2.55
N THR A 141 1.73 12.91 -2.89
CA THR A 141 1.82 12.41 -4.28
C THR A 141 0.80 13.12 -5.18
N HIS A 142 -0.44 13.31 -4.70
CA HIS A 142 -1.47 14.04 -5.44
C HIS A 142 -1.10 15.52 -5.61
N LYS A 143 -0.62 16.20 -4.55
CA LYS A 143 -0.14 17.59 -4.63
C LYS A 143 0.99 17.74 -5.66
N MET A 144 1.93 16.79 -5.70
CA MET A 144 2.97 16.79 -6.72
C MET A 144 2.40 16.60 -8.13
N ALA A 145 1.40 15.75 -8.31
CA ALA A 145 0.75 15.55 -9.60
C ALA A 145 -0.01 16.80 -10.05
N ASP A 146 -0.72 17.46 -9.15
CA ASP A 146 -1.45 18.69 -9.41
C ASP A 146 -0.51 19.85 -9.75
N ALA A 147 0.59 20.00 -9.02
CA ALA A 147 1.61 21.02 -9.31
C ALA A 147 2.26 20.84 -10.70
N ASN A 148 2.31 19.61 -11.21
CA ASN A 148 2.87 19.28 -12.51
C ASN A 148 1.80 19.09 -13.61
N LYS A 149 0.54 19.49 -13.37
CA LYS A 149 -0.58 19.30 -14.28
C LYS A 149 -0.36 19.90 -15.67
N ALA A 150 0.41 20.99 -15.76
CA ALA A 150 0.79 21.62 -17.03
C ALA A 150 1.51 20.66 -18.00
N PHE A 151 2.21 19.63 -17.47
CA PHE A 151 2.94 18.64 -18.25
C PHE A 151 2.12 17.38 -18.57
N ALA A 152 0.82 17.35 -18.25
CA ALA A 152 -0.05 16.19 -18.49
C ALA A 152 -0.14 15.80 -19.97
N HIS A 153 -0.02 16.77 -20.88
CA HIS A 153 -0.03 16.54 -22.34
C HIS A 153 1.16 15.68 -22.83
N PHE A 154 2.17 15.49 -22.01
CA PHE A 154 3.28 14.56 -22.29
C PHE A 154 3.01 13.11 -21.84
N ALA A 155 1.82 12.80 -21.35
CA ALA A 155 1.44 11.47 -20.83
C ALA A 155 1.02 10.46 -21.92
N TRP A 156 1.67 10.46 -23.08
CA TRP A 156 1.49 9.49 -24.18
C TRP A 156 2.45 8.31 -24.11
#